data_d915cd6aa806261f06fc0e3e1f9b7053
#
_entry.id   d915cd6aa806261f06fc0e3e1f9b7053
#
_cell.length_a   1.000
_cell.length_b   1.000
_cell.length_c   1.000
_cell.angle_alpha   90.00
_cell.angle_beta   90.00
_cell.angle_gamma   90.00
#
_symmetry.space_group_name_H-M   'P 1'
#
loop_
_entity.id
_entity.type
_entity.pdbx_description
1 polymer ?
#
loop_
_entity_poly.entity_id
_entity_poly.type
_entity_poly.pdbx_seq_one_letter_code
_entity_poly.pdbx_strand_id
1 'polypeptide(L)'
;MEQKRKIVPPVYLLMTLAAMTGFNHLLPIAQFTFDPYTTYAGIALIAVGVSIAVVAAGAFWRAGTPVIPFEKSTALVTGGLFRYTRNPMYLGMIVLLLGAGLTFGSVGSLLPVPLFAWIIVRNFIRGEENFLQEIFGDEYLKYKNKVRRWL
;
A
#
# COMPACT_ATOMS: atom_id res chain seq x y z
N MET A 1 -18.08 -10.03 -21.01
CA MET A 1 -17.94 -8.83 -20.14
C MET A 1 -16.49 -8.37 -20.25
N GLU A 2 -16.27 -7.26 -20.91
CA GLU A 2 -14.94 -6.64 -21.05
C GLU A 2 -14.42 -6.25 -19.67
N GLN A 3 -13.38 -6.93 -19.23
CA GLN A 3 -12.63 -6.55 -18.04
C GLN A 3 -11.91 -5.24 -18.39
N LYS A 4 -12.56 -4.10 -18.10
CA LYS A 4 -11.88 -2.80 -18.14
C LYS A 4 -10.55 -2.98 -17.41
N ARG A 5 -9.42 -2.81 -18.12
CA ARG A 5 -8.06 -2.81 -17.54
C ARG A 5 -8.05 -1.80 -16.39
N LYS A 6 -8.22 -2.29 -15.17
CA LYS A 6 -8.12 -1.43 -13.99
C LYS A 6 -6.66 -1.02 -13.86
N ILE A 7 -6.44 0.28 -13.73
CA ILE A 7 -5.10 0.81 -13.44
C ILE A 7 -4.57 0.10 -12.21
N VAL A 8 -3.38 -0.50 -12.32
CA VAL A 8 -2.79 -1.29 -11.21
C VAL A 8 -2.27 -0.40 -10.07
N PRO A 9 -2.24 -0.88 -8.81
CA PRO A 9 -1.86 -0.09 -7.64
C PRO A 9 -0.53 0.68 -7.75
N PRO A 10 0.54 0.14 -8.35
CA PRO A 10 1.79 0.88 -8.54
C PRO A 10 1.63 2.17 -9.35
N VAL A 11 0.69 2.24 -10.30
CA VAL A 11 0.43 3.47 -11.05
C VAL A 11 -0.16 4.55 -10.15
N TYR A 12 -1.08 4.18 -9.25
CA TYR A 12 -1.59 5.12 -8.24
C TYR A 12 -0.49 5.61 -7.29
N LEU A 13 0.46 4.74 -6.92
CA LEU A 13 1.63 5.12 -6.13
C LEU A 13 2.44 6.21 -6.86
N LEU A 14 2.78 5.98 -8.14
CA LEU A 14 3.54 6.94 -8.94
C LEU A 14 2.79 8.27 -9.13
N MET A 15 1.48 8.21 -9.40
CA MET A 15 0.64 9.41 -9.50
C MET A 15 0.63 10.19 -8.18
N THR A 16 0.58 9.49 -7.04
CA THR A 16 0.61 10.12 -5.73
C THR A 16 1.98 10.76 -5.46
N LEU A 17 3.09 10.11 -5.80
CA LEU A 17 4.43 10.71 -5.70
C LEU A 17 4.56 11.98 -6.57
N ALA A 18 4.03 11.96 -7.78
CA ALA A 18 3.98 13.15 -8.64
C ALA A 18 3.13 14.27 -8.02
N ALA A 19 1.96 13.93 -7.47
CA ALA A 19 1.11 14.89 -6.76
C ALA A 19 1.83 15.46 -5.52
N MET A 20 2.50 14.63 -4.72
CA MET A 20 3.29 15.06 -3.55
C MET A 20 4.38 16.07 -3.95
N THR A 21 5.08 15.81 -5.06
CA THR A 21 6.07 16.74 -5.62
C THR A 21 5.41 18.08 -6.01
N GLY A 22 4.27 18.02 -6.70
CA GLY A 22 3.50 19.22 -7.07
C GLY A 22 3.04 20.01 -5.84
N PHE A 23 2.46 19.33 -4.83
CA PHE A 23 2.03 19.98 -3.59
C PHE A 23 3.20 20.60 -2.80
N ASN A 24 4.37 19.96 -2.81
CA ASN A 24 5.55 20.50 -2.16
C ASN A 24 6.01 21.83 -2.78
N HIS A 25 5.88 21.98 -4.10
CA HIS A 25 6.27 23.20 -4.81
C HIS A 25 5.18 24.27 -4.81
N LEU A 26 3.92 23.89 -4.96
CA LEU A 26 2.80 24.81 -5.12
C LEU A 26 2.18 25.25 -3.79
N LEU A 27 2.23 24.39 -2.78
CA LEU A 27 1.66 24.60 -1.46
C LEU A 27 2.69 24.25 -0.37
N PRO A 28 3.74 25.04 -0.20
CA PRO A 28 4.78 24.80 0.81
C PRO A 28 4.27 25.11 2.23
N ILE A 29 3.22 24.40 2.67
CA ILE A 29 2.62 24.56 3.99
C ILE A 29 3.55 23.97 5.03
N ALA A 30 3.92 24.75 6.04
CA ALA A 30 4.75 24.32 7.17
C ALA A 30 5.94 23.47 6.73
N GLN A 31 6.91 24.12 6.10
CA GLN A 31 8.18 23.47 5.78
C GLN A 31 8.88 23.08 7.09
N PHE A 32 9.18 21.78 7.24
CA PHE A 32 10.13 21.36 8.27
C PHE A 32 11.50 21.88 7.81
N THR A 33 12.25 22.50 8.69
CA THR A 33 13.65 22.83 8.40
C THR A 33 14.33 21.57 7.86
N PHE A 34 15.12 21.71 6.79
CA PHE A 34 15.92 20.61 6.23
C PHE A 34 16.95 20.15 7.26
N ASP A 35 16.44 19.46 8.30
CA ASP A 35 17.28 18.77 9.26
C ASP A 35 17.70 17.43 8.61
N PRO A 36 19.00 17.14 8.53
CA PRO A 36 19.52 15.89 8.00
C PRO A 36 18.84 14.64 8.61
N TYR A 37 18.49 14.69 9.89
CA TYR A 37 17.83 13.59 10.59
C TYR A 37 16.44 13.29 10.03
N THR A 38 15.65 14.30 9.69
CA THR A 38 14.33 14.12 9.07
C THR A 38 14.45 13.48 7.68
N THR A 39 15.44 13.91 6.89
CA THR A 39 15.73 13.32 5.58
C THR A 39 16.16 11.86 5.72
N TYR A 40 17.07 11.54 6.63
CA TYR A 40 17.50 10.15 6.87
C TYR A 40 16.34 9.27 7.37
N ALA A 41 15.49 9.80 8.28
CA ALA A 41 14.29 9.09 8.72
C ALA A 41 13.32 8.82 7.55
N GLY A 42 13.14 9.79 6.64
CA GLY A 42 12.34 9.62 5.44
C GLY A 42 12.89 8.53 4.52
N ILE A 43 14.19 8.54 4.25
CA ILE A 43 14.86 7.50 3.44
C ILE A 43 14.73 6.12 4.11
N ALA A 44 14.89 6.04 5.42
CA ALA A 44 14.72 4.78 6.16
C ALA A 44 13.29 4.26 6.04
N LEU A 45 12.27 5.12 6.15
CA LEU A 45 10.86 4.74 5.95
C LEU A 45 10.59 4.27 4.52
N ILE A 46 11.16 4.93 3.51
CA ILE A 46 11.06 4.47 2.12
C ILE A 46 11.61 3.04 2.00
N ALA A 47 12.81 2.79 2.53
CA ALA A 47 13.42 1.46 2.50
C ALA A 47 12.58 0.41 3.23
N VAL A 48 12.01 0.75 4.40
CA VAL A 48 11.07 -0.11 5.15
C VAL A 48 9.81 -0.39 4.33
N GLY A 49 9.19 0.63 3.73
CA GLY A 49 7.99 0.48 2.90
C GLY A 49 8.23 -0.43 1.70
N VAL A 50 9.34 -0.25 0.99
CA VAL A 50 9.76 -1.14 -0.12
C VAL A 50 9.97 -2.55 0.39
N SER A 51 10.67 -2.74 1.50
CA SER A 51 10.96 -4.06 2.07
C SER A 51 9.66 -4.79 2.44
N ILE A 52 8.70 -4.11 3.08
CA ILE A 52 7.37 -4.67 3.40
C ILE A 52 6.66 -5.14 2.12
N ALA A 53 6.64 -4.30 1.08
CA ALA A 53 5.98 -4.64 -0.18
C ALA A 53 6.64 -5.84 -0.88
N VAL A 54 7.98 -5.88 -0.93
CA VAL A 54 8.75 -6.98 -1.54
C VAL A 54 8.56 -8.29 -0.77
N VAL A 55 8.65 -8.26 0.56
CA VAL A 55 8.44 -9.45 1.41
C VAL A 55 7.02 -9.98 1.25
N ALA A 56 6.02 -9.10 1.19
CA ALA A 56 4.63 -9.48 0.96
C ALA A 56 4.41 -10.08 -0.44
N ALA A 57 4.98 -9.49 -1.48
CA ALA A 57 4.93 -10.06 -2.84
C ALA A 57 5.62 -11.43 -2.91
N GLY A 58 6.76 -11.59 -2.24
CA GLY A 58 7.46 -12.86 -2.13
C GLY A 58 6.65 -13.96 -1.43
N ALA A 59 5.71 -13.61 -0.55
CA ALA A 59 4.80 -14.59 0.07
C ALA A 59 3.81 -15.17 -0.95
N PHE A 60 3.30 -14.36 -1.88
CA PHE A 60 2.46 -14.85 -2.98
C PHE A 60 3.24 -15.77 -3.93
N TRP A 61 4.45 -15.40 -4.28
CA TRP A 61 5.33 -16.23 -5.12
C TRP A 61 5.58 -17.61 -4.49
N ARG A 62 5.89 -17.65 -3.19
CA ARG A 62 6.10 -18.91 -2.47
C ARG A 62 4.84 -19.77 -2.37
N ALA A 63 3.67 -19.15 -2.35
CA ALA A 63 2.38 -19.82 -2.33
C ALA A 63 1.89 -20.25 -3.73
N GLY A 64 2.63 -19.92 -4.82
CA GLY A 64 2.25 -20.24 -6.19
C GLY A 64 0.96 -19.56 -6.65
N THR A 65 0.64 -18.38 -6.06
CA THR A 65 -0.57 -17.62 -6.39
C THR A 65 -0.21 -16.25 -6.97
N PRO A 66 -0.99 -15.72 -7.94
CA PRO A 66 -0.73 -14.42 -8.55
C PRO A 66 -0.73 -13.28 -7.53
N VAL A 67 0.16 -12.30 -7.76
CA VAL A 67 0.23 -11.06 -6.97
C VAL A 67 -0.74 -10.00 -7.52
N ILE A 68 -1.17 -10.17 -8.78
CA ILE A 68 -2.01 -9.19 -9.48
C ILE A 68 -3.43 -9.25 -8.92
N PRO A 69 -4.01 -8.08 -8.54
CA PRO A 69 -5.38 -8.01 -8.04
C PRO A 69 -6.39 -8.61 -9.03
N PHE A 70 -7.37 -9.36 -8.50
CA PHE A 70 -8.46 -9.98 -9.28
C PHE A 70 -8.05 -11.09 -10.26
N GLU A 71 -6.81 -11.58 -10.24
CA GLU A 71 -6.46 -12.85 -10.88
C GLU A 71 -6.87 -14.02 -9.98
N LYS A 72 -7.08 -15.21 -10.61
CA LYS A 72 -7.51 -16.42 -9.86
C LYS A 72 -6.49 -16.76 -8.78
N SER A 73 -6.81 -16.39 -7.54
CA SER A 73 -6.03 -16.82 -6.37
C SER A 73 -6.16 -18.32 -6.20
N THR A 74 -5.03 -19.02 -6.24
CA THR A 74 -4.94 -20.48 -6.09
C THR A 74 -4.71 -20.90 -4.64
N ALA A 75 -4.26 -19.97 -3.79
CA ALA A 75 -4.02 -20.21 -2.37
C ALA A 75 -4.29 -18.95 -1.54
N LEU A 76 -4.83 -19.12 -0.33
CA LEU A 76 -5.01 -18.05 0.66
C LEU A 76 -3.71 -17.85 1.43
N VAL A 77 -3.07 -16.69 1.24
CA VAL A 77 -1.82 -16.35 1.93
C VAL A 77 -2.13 -15.73 3.28
N THR A 78 -1.82 -16.41 4.37
CA THR A 78 -2.08 -15.99 5.77
C THR A 78 -0.83 -15.94 6.64
N GLY A 79 0.34 -16.32 6.08
CA GLY A 79 1.62 -16.41 6.77
C GLY A 79 2.46 -15.14 6.71
N GLY A 80 3.54 -15.09 7.48
CA GLY A 80 4.48 -13.94 7.45
C GLY A 80 3.81 -12.63 7.86
N LEU A 81 3.98 -11.58 7.06
CA LEU A 81 3.36 -10.27 7.30
C LEU A 81 1.82 -10.31 7.28
N PHE A 82 1.23 -11.27 6.59
CA PHE A 82 -0.23 -11.48 6.55
C PHE A 82 -0.83 -11.97 7.88
N ARG A 83 -0.01 -12.26 8.90
CA ARG A 83 -0.47 -12.50 10.28
C ARG A 83 -0.81 -11.22 11.02
N TYR A 84 -0.25 -10.09 10.61
CA TYR A 84 -0.40 -8.80 11.29
C TYR A 84 -1.36 -7.87 10.55
N THR A 85 -1.36 -7.90 9.24
CA THR A 85 -2.23 -7.10 8.37
C THR A 85 -2.69 -7.92 7.17
N ARG A 86 -3.91 -7.72 6.72
CA ARG A 86 -4.40 -8.38 5.51
C ARG A 86 -3.86 -7.75 4.21
N ASN A 87 -3.28 -6.55 4.31
CA ASN A 87 -2.86 -5.77 3.15
C ASN A 87 -1.42 -5.24 3.27
N PRO A 88 -0.42 -6.12 3.53
CA PRO A 88 0.95 -5.66 3.79
C PRO A 88 1.58 -4.94 2.59
N MET A 89 1.24 -5.29 1.34
CA MET A 89 1.76 -4.60 0.16
C MET A 89 1.29 -3.14 0.12
N TYR A 90 0.00 -2.89 0.35
CA TYR A 90 -0.55 -1.53 0.38
C TYR A 90 -0.06 -0.74 1.59
N LEU A 91 0.12 -1.40 2.73
CA LEU A 91 0.74 -0.79 3.91
C LEU A 91 2.18 -0.33 3.58
N GLY A 92 2.96 -1.17 2.90
CA GLY A 92 4.30 -0.81 2.43
C GLY A 92 4.30 0.42 1.53
N MET A 93 3.34 0.52 0.61
CA MET A 93 3.19 1.71 -0.25
C MET A 93 2.87 2.98 0.56
N ILE A 94 2.00 2.89 1.58
CA ILE A 94 1.68 4.02 2.47
C ILE A 94 2.93 4.44 3.26
N VAL A 95 3.67 3.48 3.84
CA VAL A 95 4.91 3.75 4.58
C VAL A 95 5.96 4.43 3.67
N LEU A 96 6.09 3.96 2.43
CA LEU A 96 6.95 4.59 1.42
C LEU A 96 6.54 6.05 1.16
N LEU A 97 5.24 6.31 0.95
CA LEU A 97 4.74 7.67 0.72
C LEU A 97 4.96 8.59 1.93
N LEU A 98 4.77 8.08 3.15
CA LEU A 98 5.08 8.84 4.37
C LEU A 98 6.57 9.19 4.43
N GLY A 99 7.44 8.23 4.11
CA GLY A 99 8.88 8.46 4.00
C GLY A 99 9.23 9.51 2.95
N ALA A 100 8.62 9.45 1.77
CA ALA A 100 8.79 10.45 0.72
C ALA A 100 8.33 11.84 1.18
N GLY A 101 7.20 11.93 1.90
CA GLY A 101 6.73 13.20 2.47
C GLY A 101 7.71 13.81 3.47
N LEU A 102 8.36 13.00 4.30
CA LEU A 102 9.42 13.46 5.19
C LEU A 102 10.66 13.96 4.42
N THR A 103 11.05 13.28 3.34
CA THR A 103 12.19 13.73 2.51
C THR A 103 11.88 15.02 1.76
N PHE A 104 10.63 15.27 1.38
CA PHE A 104 10.22 16.56 0.80
C PHE A 104 10.21 17.72 1.81
N GLY A 105 10.12 17.43 3.10
CA GLY A 105 10.26 18.43 4.15
C GLY A 105 9.09 19.40 4.27
N SER A 106 7.89 19.06 3.80
CA SER A 106 6.70 19.92 3.96
C SER A 106 5.45 19.13 4.33
N VAL A 107 4.58 19.70 5.16
CA VAL A 107 3.26 19.10 5.47
C VAL A 107 2.40 19.03 4.21
N GLY A 108 2.52 20.01 3.32
CA GLY A 108 1.79 20.03 2.04
C GLY A 108 2.02 18.76 1.22
N SER A 109 3.24 18.23 1.20
CA SER A 109 3.57 17.00 0.47
C SER A 109 2.87 15.76 1.02
N LEU A 110 2.44 15.74 2.28
CA LEU A 110 1.75 14.61 2.91
C LEU A 110 0.24 14.58 2.61
N LEU A 111 -0.36 15.69 2.13
CA LEU A 111 -1.79 15.77 1.87
C LEU A 111 -2.33 14.70 0.89
N PRO A 112 -1.61 14.30 -0.17
CA PRO A 112 -2.09 13.24 -1.07
C PRO A 112 -2.12 11.84 -0.44
N VAL A 113 -1.41 11.58 0.67
CA VAL A 113 -1.29 10.25 1.26
C VAL A 113 -2.63 9.68 1.78
N PRO A 114 -3.43 10.44 2.55
CA PRO A 114 -4.76 9.95 2.95
C PRO A 114 -5.68 9.67 1.77
N LEU A 115 -5.60 10.50 0.72
CA LEU A 115 -6.37 10.28 -0.50
C LEU A 115 -5.94 8.99 -1.20
N PHE A 116 -4.65 8.72 -1.30
CA PHE A 116 -4.13 7.45 -1.80
C PHE A 116 -4.68 6.26 -1.02
N ALA A 117 -4.58 6.30 0.32
CA ALA A 117 -5.09 5.23 1.17
C ALA A 117 -6.60 4.98 0.94
N TRP A 118 -7.39 6.05 0.83
CA TRP A 118 -8.83 5.96 0.55
C TRP A 118 -9.10 5.34 -0.83
N ILE A 119 -8.38 5.77 -1.87
CA ILE A 119 -8.52 5.24 -3.23
C ILE A 119 -8.19 3.75 -3.26
N ILE A 120 -7.09 3.33 -2.62
CA ILE A 120 -6.68 1.92 -2.56
C ILE A 120 -7.73 1.07 -1.84
N VAL A 121 -8.28 1.54 -0.72
CA VAL A 121 -9.35 0.82 -0.02
C VAL A 121 -10.58 0.67 -0.91
N ARG A 122 -11.00 1.74 -1.58
CA ARG A 122 -12.23 1.76 -2.36
C ARG A 122 -12.13 0.93 -3.64
N ASN A 123 -11.02 1.07 -4.37
CA ASN A 123 -10.89 0.52 -5.72
C ASN A 123 -10.29 -0.89 -5.75
N PHE A 124 -9.53 -1.26 -4.71
CA PHE A 124 -8.81 -2.54 -4.67
C PHE A 124 -9.20 -3.39 -3.47
N ILE A 125 -8.92 -2.95 -2.24
CA ILE A 125 -9.02 -3.80 -1.05
C ILE A 125 -10.42 -4.37 -0.88
N ARG A 126 -11.47 -3.56 -1.03
CA ARG A 126 -12.86 -4.04 -0.89
C ARG A 126 -13.20 -5.10 -1.92
N GLY A 127 -12.78 -4.89 -3.16
CA GLY A 127 -13.00 -5.86 -4.23
C GLY A 127 -12.23 -7.15 -4.02
N GLU A 128 -10.96 -7.06 -3.57
CA GLU A 128 -10.13 -8.22 -3.23
C GLU A 128 -10.71 -9.01 -2.05
N GLU A 129 -11.16 -8.33 -0.99
CA GLU A 129 -11.79 -8.96 0.17
C GLU A 129 -13.06 -9.75 -0.23
N ASN A 130 -13.91 -9.19 -1.11
CA ASN A 130 -15.08 -9.88 -1.62
C ASN A 130 -14.69 -11.09 -2.49
N PHE A 131 -13.74 -10.90 -3.40
CA PHE A 131 -13.25 -11.96 -4.28
C PHE A 131 -12.62 -13.12 -3.50
N LEU A 132 -11.81 -12.84 -2.47
CA LEU A 132 -11.25 -13.86 -1.61
C LEU A 132 -12.33 -14.59 -0.78
N GLN A 133 -13.37 -13.87 -0.37
CA GLN A 133 -14.49 -14.47 0.35
C GLN A 133 -15.34 -15.38 -0.55
N GLU A 134 -15.51 -15.03 -1.84
CA GLU A 134 -16.20 -15.89 -2.82
C GLU A 134 -15.42 -17.18 -3.11
N ILE A 135 -14.06 -17.11 -3.19
CA ILE A 135 -13.23 -18.27 -3.51
C ILE A 135 -12.99 -19.17 -2.29
N PHE A 136 -12.66 -18.59 -1.14
CA PHE A 136 -12.19 -19.34 0.05
C PHE A 136 -13.27 -19.47 1.15
N GLY A 137 -14.43 -18.81 1.00
CA GLY A 137 -15.58 -18.96 1.91
C GLY A 137 -15.21 -18.79 3.38
N ASP A 138 -15.53 -19.82 4.18
CA ASP A 138 -15.34 -19.84 5.64
C ASP A 138 -13.87 -19.73 6.06
N GLU A 139 -12.93 -20.20 5.25
CA GLU A 139 -11.50 -20.10 5.54
C GLU A 139 -11.07 -18.63 5.54
N TYR A 140 -11.51 -17.85 4.53
CA TYR A 140 -11.24 -16.43 4.51
C TYR A 140 -11.95 -15.68 5.63
N LEU A 141 -13.18 -16.04 5.99
CA LEU A 141 -13.91 -15.44 7.12
C LEU A 141 -13.18 -15.63 8.44
N LYS A 142 -12.67 -16.83 8.72
CA LYS A 142 -11.86 -17.11 9.91
C LYS A 142 -10.60 -16.24 9.94
N TYR A 143 -9.92 -16.10 8.81
CA TYR A 143 -8.75 -15.23 8.67
C TYR A 143 -9.11 -13.76 8.89
N LYS A 144 -10.19 -13.26 8.25
CA LYS A 144 -10.70 -11.89 8.37
C LYS A 144 -11.05 -11.49 9.80
N ASN A 145 -11.60 -12.43 10.58
CA ASN A 145 -11.95 -12.21 11.99
C ASN A 145 -10.71 -12.16 12.91
N LYS A 146 -9.60 -12.76 12.48
CA LYS A 146 -8.37 -12.88 13.27
C LYS A 146 -7.37 -11.77 12.97
N VAL A 147 -7.33 -11.29 11.74
CA VAL A 147 -6.34 -10.31 11.27
C VAL A 147 -7.05 -9.06 10.78
N ARG A 148 -6.59 -7.88 11.22
CA ARG A 148 -7.15 -6.60 10.80
C ARG A 148 -6.79 -6.25 9.34
N ARG A 149 -7.51 -5.28 8.77
CA ARG A 149 -7.22 -4.78 7.40
C ARG A 149 -5.87 -4.09 7.32
N TRP A 150 -5.52 -3.30 8.35
CA TRP A 150 -4.27 -2.58 8.45
C TRP A 150 -3.39 -3.15 9.58
N LEU A 151 -3.51 -2.67 10.77
CA LEU A 151 -2.77 -3.12 11.97
C LEU A 151 -3.71 -3.26 13.17
#